data_865842e3bda66c8111e4ce5c4f4c2de8
#
_entry.id   865842e3bda66c8111e4ce5c4f4c2de8
#
_cell.length_a   1.000
_cell.length_b   1.000
_cell.length_c   1.000
_cell.angle_alpha   90.00
_cell.angle_beta   90.00
_cell.angle_gamma   90.00
#
_symmetry.space_group_name_H-M   'P 1'
#
loop_
_entity.id
_entity.type
_entity.pdbx_description
1 polymer ?
#
loop_
_entity_poly.entity_id
_entity_poly.type
_entity_poly.pdbx_seq_one_letter_code
_entity_poly.pdbx_strand_id
1 'polypeptide(L)'
;MDFPLWAKATLNDERWVALRLQAMADGRLDAAILTRYEGALRPKDKRWPDWIKGQTKKVEGVLAQLEAEAKSLKGKPTIGTISVACALGYLDYRFAAMDWRAKHPKLAKWFNSTAKTPAMKATPPPAA
;
A
#
# COMPACT_ATOMS: atom_id res chain seq x y z
N MET A 1 -15.10 -0.05 26.32
CA MET A 1 -13.71 0.13 25.84
C MET A 1 -13.68 -0.11 24.33
N ASP A 2 -13.35 0.92 23.57
CA ASP A 2 -13.19 0.75 22.13
C ASP A 2 -11.85 0.08 21.85
N PHE A 3 -11.88 -1.20 21.51
CA PHE A 3 -10.70 -1.91 21.07
C PHE A 3 -10.18 -1.32 19.76
N PRO A 4 -8.86 -1.26 19.57
CA PRO A 4 -8.27 -0.91 18.30
C PRO A 4 -8.87 -1.74 17.16
N LEU A 5 -8.95 -1.19 15.95
CA LEU A 5 -9.55 -1.85 14.78
C LEU A 5 -8.98 -3.25 14.49
N TRP A 6 -7.73 -3.49 14.88
CA TRP A 6 -7.08 -4.80 14.75
C TRP A 6 -7.52 -5.81 15.82
N ALA A 7 -7.99 -5.35 16.98
CA ALA A 7 -8.35 -6.21 18.11
C ALA A 7 -9.83 -6.62 18.10
N LYS A 8 -10.68 -5.93 17.32
CA LYS A 8 -12.11 -6.26 17.21
C LYS A 8 -12.38 -7.51 16.37
N ALA A 9 -11.43 -7.95 15.58
CA ALA A 9 -11.50 -9.21 14.87
C ALA A 9 -11.07 -10.34 15.80
N THR A 10 -11.93 -10.69 16.73
CA THR A 10 -11.70 -11.80 17.67
C THR A 10 -11.69 -13.14 16.93
N LEU A 11 -10.58 -13.85 16.96
CA LEU A 11 -10.43 -15.30 16.71
C LEU A 11 -11.13 -15.86 15.44
N ASN A 12 -11.58 -15.00 14.52
CA ASN A 12 -12.22 -15.36 13.27
C ASN A 12 -11.32 -15.03 12.07
N ASP A 13 -11.71 -15.48 10.90
CA ASP A 13 -10.98 -15.27 9.64
C ASP A 13 -10.74 -13.80 9.31
N GLU A 14 -11.63 -12.90 9.72
CA GLU A 14 -11.51 -11.45 9.48
C GLU A 14 -10.28 -10.84 10.12
N ARG A 15 -9.89 -11.29 11.32
CA ARG A 15 -8.66 -10.86 11.97
C ARG A 15 -7.44 -11.23 11.13
N TRP A 16 -7.38 -12.44 10.66
CA TRP A 16 -6.25 -12.92 9.87
C TRP A 16 -6.18 -12.23 8.51
N VAL A 17 -7.33 -11.97 7.90
CA VAL A 17 -7.39 -11.17 6.67
C VAL A 17 -6.84 -9.77 6.91
N ALA A 18 -7.27 -9.09 7.98
CA ALA A 18 -6.79 -7.73 8.30
C ALA A 18 -5.27 -7.70 8.57
N LEU A 19 -4.76 -8.64 9.36
CA LEU A 19 -3.32 -8.73 9.66
C LEU A 19 -2.48 -9.08 8.43
N ARG A 20 -2.98 -9.96 7.57
CA ARG A 20 -2.33 -10.31 6.30
C ARG A 20 -2.24 -9.10 5.37
N LEU A 21 -3.34 -8.35 5.21
CA LEU A 21 -3.36 -7.14 4.40
C LEU A 21 -2.40 -6.08 4.95
N GLN A 22 -2.34 -5.91 6.27
CA GLN A 22 -1.38 -5.02 6.92
C GLN A 22 0.06 -5.45 6.60
N ALA A 23 0.40 -6.71 6.79
CA ALA A 23 1.73 -7.24 6.51
C ALA A 23 2.13 -7.06 5.03
N MET A 24 1.19 -7.28 4.10
CA MET A 24 1.41 -7.05 2.67
C MET A 24 1.68 -5.57 2.37
N ALA A 25 0.89 -4.67 2.97
CA ALA A 25 1.03 -3.23 2.79
C ALA A 25 2.37 -2.73 3.36
N ASP A 26 2.72 -3.15 4.56
CA ASP A 26 3.96 -2.76 5.24
C ASP A 26 5.19 -3.28 4.47
N GLY A 27 5.20 -4.54 4.07
CA GLY A 27 6.29 -5.11 3.27
C GLY A 27 6.47 -4.43 1.91
N ARG A 28 5.37 -3.99 1.30
CA ARG A 28 5.42 -3.19 0.08
C ARG A 28 5.98 -1.79 0.32
N LEU A 29 5.59 -1.13 1.41
CA LEU A 29 6.13 0.17 1.78
C LEU A 29 7.64 0.09 2.01
N ASP A 30 8.11 -0.93 2.73
CA ASP A 30 9.52 -1.17 2.96
C ASP A 30 10.28 -1.33 1.62
N ALA A 31 9.76 -2.14 0.71
CA ALA A 31 10.37 -2.32 -0.60
C ALA A 31 10.39 -1.03 -1.42
N ALA A 32 9.30 -0.25 -1.40
CA ALA A 32 9.22 1.03 -2.10
C ALA A 32 10.19 2.06 -1.51
N ILE A 33 10.28 2.17 -0.20
CA ILE A 33 11.23 3.08 0.48
C ILE A 33 12.68 2.71 0.14
N LEU A 34 13.04 1.43 0.18
CA LEU A 34 14.36 0.94 -0.19
C LEU A 34 14.69 1.27 -1.65
N THR A 35 13.73 1.10 -2.56
CA THR A 35 13.89 1.49 -3.96
C THR A 35 14.16 2.99 -4.10
N ARG A 36 13.43 3.82 -3.34
CA ARG A 36 13.63 5.26 -3.35
C ARG A 36 15.01 5.65 -2.83
N TYR A 37 15.44 5.09 -1.72
CA TYR A 37 16.75 5.40 -1.15
C TYR A 37 17.89 5.01 -2.10
N GLU A 38 17.81 3.85 -2.69
CA GLU A 38 18.80 3.40 -3.68
C GLU A 38 18.82 4.28 -4.93
N GLY A 39 17.63 4.64 -5.44
CA GLY A 39 17.51 5.39 -6.71
C GLY A 39 17.68 6.90 -6.58
N ALA A 40 17.31 7.51 -5.44
CA ALA A 40 17.29 8.96 -5.28
C ALA A 40 18.43 9.49 -4.40
N LEU A 41 18.78 8.78 -3.31
CA LEU A 41 19.74 9.27 -2.33
C LEU A 41 21.15 8.72 -2.51
N ARG A 42 21.29 7.49 -3.00
CA ARG A 42 22.60 6.91 -3.24
C ARG A 42 23.29 7.56 -4.44
N PRO A 43 24.58 7.87 -4.37
CA PRO A 43 25.34 8.34 -5.53
C PRO A 43 25.19 7.41 -6.74
N LYS A 44 25.07 7.99 -7.93
CA LYS A 44 24.75 7.22 -9.16
C LYS A 44 25.71 6.08 -9.44
N ASP A 45 27.01 6.31 -9.21
CA ASP A 45 28.09 5.34 -9.41
C ASP A 45 28.08 4.17 -8.41
N LYS A 46 27.31 4.30 -7.33
CA LYS A 46 27.19 3.28 -6.26
C LYS A 46 25.83 2.59 -6.22
N ARG A 47 24.93 2.93 -7.14
CA ARG A 47 23.59 2.30 -7.20
C ARG A 47 23.70 0.88 -7.72
N TRP A 48 22.87 0.01 -7.14
CA TRP A 48 22.76 -1.37 -7.56
C TRP A 48 21.44 -1.63 -8.30
N PRO A 49 21.44 -1.64 -9.64
CA PRO A 49 20.21 -1.78 -10.44
C PRO A 49 19.43 -3.08 -10.17
N ASP A 50 20.12 -4.20 -9.95
CA ASP A 50 19.45 -5.47 -9.68
C ASP A 50 18.73 -5.48 -8.33
N TRP A 51 19.29 -4.79 -7.35
CA TRP A 51 18.59 -4.55 -6.07
C TRP A 51 17.31 -3.77 -6.27
N ILE A 52 17.37 -2.65 -7.00
CA ILE A 52 16.20 -1.84 -7.33
C ILE A 52 15.13 -2.69 -8.03
N LYS A 53 15.54 -3.46 -9.03
CA LYS A 53 14.66 -4.36 -9.76
C LYS A 53 13.99 -5.39 -8.86
N GLY A 54 14.74 -5.98 -7.94
CA GLY A 54 14.23 -6.93 -6.96
C GLY A 54 13.18 -6.32 -6.02
N GLN A 55 13.43 -5.12 -5.50
CA GLN A 55 12.47 -4.41 -4.64
C GLN A 55 11.23 -3.99 -5.42
N THR A 56 11.39 -3.47 -6.64
CA THR A 56 10.27 -3.10 -7.52
C THR A 56 9.37 -4.30 -7.81
N LYS A 57 9.94 -5.47 -8.07
CA LYS A 57 9.20 -6.71 -8.30
C LYS A 57 8.33 -7.11 -7.09
N LYS A 58 8.81 -6.87 -5.86
CA LYS A 58 8.00 -7.09 -4.65
C LYS A 58 6.81 -6.15 -4.60
N VAL A 59 7.00 -4.87 -4.92
CA VAL A 59 5.92 -3.88 -4.98
C VAL A 59 4.87 -4.31 -6.02
N GLU A 60 5.29 -4.68 -7.21
CA GLU A 60 4.40 -5.13 -8.29
C GLU A 60 3.64 -6.40 -7.93
N GLY A 61 4.30 -7.36 -7.29
CA GLY A 61 3.67 -8.61 -6.83
C GLY A 61 2.55 -8.36 -5.83
N VAL A 62 2.75 -7.46 -4.87
CA VAL A 62 1.69 -7.09 -3.91
C VAL A 62 0.55 -6.35 -4.60
N LEU A 63 0.84 -5.45 -5.54
CA LEU A 63 -0.20 -4.77 -6.31
C LEU A 63 -1.07 -5.75 -7.11
N ALA A 64 -0.45 -6.74 -7.75
CA ALA A 64 -1.17 -7.78 -8.48
C ALA A 64 -2.06 -8.63 -7.56
N GLN A 65 -1.57 -8.99 -6.38
CA GLN A 65 -2.35 -9.72 -5.39
C GLN A 65 -3.54 -8.90 -4.88
N LEU A 66 -3.33 -7.62 -4.55
CA LEU A 66 -4.40 -6.72 -4.11
C LEU A 66 -5.43 -6.46 -5.22
N GLU A 67 -5.01 -6.39 -6.48
CA GLU A 67 -5.93 -6.29 -7.63
C GLU A 67 -6.83 -7.52 -7.72
N ALA A 68 -6.27 -8.72 -7.55
CA ALA A 68 -7.03 -9.96 -7.55
C ALA A 68 -8.04 -10.01 -6.39
N GLU A 69 -7.70 -9.44 -5.24
CA GLU A 69 -8.50 -9.43 -4.02
C GLU A 69 -9.33 -8.14 -3.84
N ALA A 70 -9.37 -7.23 -4.80
CA ALA A 70 -9.96 -5.89 -4.64
C ALA A 70 -11.41 -5.90 -4.14
N LYS A 71 -12.17 -6.94 -4.44
CA LYS A 71 -13.55 -7.10 -3.93
C LYS A 71 -13.60 -7.28 -2.42
N SER A 72 -12.60 -7.95 -1.84
CA SER A 72 -12.52 -8.20 -0.39
C SER A 72 -12.09 -6.98 0.43
N LEU A 73 -11.60 -5.93 -0.22
CA LEU A 73 -11.22 -4.69 0.46
C LEU A 73 -12.41 -3.80 0.82
N LYS A 74 -13.59 -4.09 0.27
CA LYS A 74 -14.82 -3.32 0.52
C LYS A 74 -15.36 -3.59 1.92
N GLY A 75 -16.14 -2.64 2.43
CA GLY A 75 -16.81 -2.77 3.72
C GLY A 75 -16.24 -1.82 4.77
N LYS A 76 -16.42 -2.18 6.05
CA LYS A 76 -15.90 -1.38 7.16
C LYS A 76 -14.37 -1.34 7.14
N PRO A 77 -13.76 -0.18 7.40
CA PRO A 77 -12.30 -0.08 7.49
C PRO A 77 -11.74 -1.01 8.55
N THR A 78 -10.65 -1.67 8.21
CA THR A 78 -9.81 -2.45 9.13
C THR A 78 -8.41 -1.90 9.12
N ILE A 79 -7.56 -2.31 10.08
CA ILE A 79 -6.15 -1.95 10.04
C ILE A 79 -5.51 -2.39 8.72
N GLY A 80 -5.93 -3.52 8.17
CA GLY A 80 -5.44 -4.02 6.90
C GLY A 80 -5.80 -3.12 5.72
N THR A 81 -7.07 -2.74 5.57
CA THR A 81 -7.51 -1.87 4.47
C THR A 81 -6.97 -0.44 4.60
N ILE A 82 -6.84 0.08 5.83
CA ILE A 82 -6.21 1.38 6.08
C ILE A 82 -4.73 1.34 5.67
N SER A 83 -4.00 0.31 6.07
CA SER A 83 -2.59 0.14 5.70
C SER A 83 -2.42 0.04 4.18
N VAL A 84 -3.30 -0.68 3.48
CA VAL A 84 -3.31 -0.73 2.01
C VAL A 84 -3.53 0.66 1.41
N ALA A 85 -4.50 1.42 1.92
CA ALA A 85 -4.77 2.77 1.43
C ALA A 85 -3.57 3.71 1.62
N CYS A 86 -2.93 3.68 2.79
CA CYS A 86 -1.73 4.47 3.07
C CYS A 86 -0.59 4.10 2.12
N ALA A 87 -0.39 2.81 1.88
CA ALA A 87 0.66 2.32 1.00
C ALA A 87 0.41 2.71 -0.47
N LEU A 88 -0.84 2.71 -0.94
CA LEU A 88 -1.19 3.19 -2.28
C LEU A 88 -0.98 4.70 -2.40
N GLY A 89 -1.39 5.47 -1.38
CA GLY A 89 -1.14 6.90 -1.33
C GLY A 89 0.35 7.26 -1.37
N TYR A 90 1.20 6.46 -0.74
CA TYR A 90 2.65 6.64 -0.83
C TYR A 90 3.19 6.41 -2.25
N LEU A 91 2.66 5.42 -2.99
CA LEU A 91 3.03 5.24 -4.40
C LEU A 91 2.62 6.42 -5.26
N ASP A 92 1.42 6.97 -5.06
CA ASP A 92 1.01 8.19 -5.77
C ASP A 92 1.95 9.36 -5.47
N TYR A 93 2.37 9.50 -4.22
CA TYR A 93 3.20 10.60 -3.77
C TYR A 93 4.65 10.52 -4.28
N ARG A 94 5.24 9.33 -4.31
CA ARG A 94 6.67 9.15 -4.61
C ARG A 94 6.98 8.40 -5.89
N PHE A 95 6.03 7.68 -6.43
CA PHE A 95 6.20 6.79 -7.59
C PHE A 95 5.13 7.02 -8.67
N ALA A 96 4.73 8.27 -8.90
CA ALA A 96 3.71 8.62 -9.87
C ALA A 96 3.99 8.03 -11.28
N ALA A 97 5.27 7.98 -11.68
CA ALA A 97 5.68 7.41 -12.97
C ALA A 97 5.44 5.89 -13.08
N MET A 98 5.22 5.19 -11.98
CA MET A 98 4.90 3.75 -12.00
C MET A 98 3.52 3.49 -12.62
N ASP A 99 2.62 4.47 -12.55
CA ASP A 99 1.23 4.38 -13.05
C ASP A 99 0.53 3.07 -12.67
N TRP A 100 0.56 2.76 -11.37
CA TRP A 100 -0.01 1.52 -10.85
C TRP A 100 -1.52 1.42 -11.11
N ARG A 101 -2.20 2.56 -11.24
CA ARG A 101 -3.66 2.62 -11.45
C ARG A 101 -4.07 2.05 -12.80
N ALA A 102 -3.33 2.34 -13.85
CA ALA A 102 -3.61 1.81 -15.18
C ALA A 102 -3.48 0.28 -15.24
N LYS A 103 -2.51 -0.26 -14.49
CA LYS A 103 -2.27 -1.72 -14.41
C LYS A 103 -3.24 -2.45 -13.46
N HIS A 104 -3.85 -1.74 -12.52
CA HIS A 104 -4.68 -2.31 -11.45
C HIS A 104 -5.99 -1.55 -11.28
N PRO A 105 -6.91 -1.62 -12.27
CA PRO A 105 -8.11 -0.77 -12.30
C PRO A 105 -9.12 -1.07 -11.19
N LYS A 106 -9.26 -2.30 -10.73
CA LYS A 106 -10.17 -2.65 -9.62
C LYS A 106 -9.67 -2.09 -8.29
N LEU A 107 -8.36 -2.21 -8.06
CA LEU A 107 -7.71 -1.64 -6.89
C LEU A 107 -7.78 -0.11 -6.92
N ALA A 108 -7.56 0.51 -8.09
CA ALA A 108 -7.68 1.95 -8.29
C ALA A 108 -9.10 2.45 -7.97
N LYS A 109 -10.13 1.74 -8.42
CA LYS A 109 -11.52 2.06 -8.13
C LYS A 109 -11.81 2.04 -6.62
N TRP A 110 -11.36 1.01 -5.92
CA TRP A 110 -11.48 0.90 -4.48
C TRP A 110 -10.75 2.05 -3.77
N PHE A 111 -9.50 2.32 -4.14
CA PHE A 111 -8.70 3.38 -3.53
C PHE A 111 -9.31 4.76 -3.75
N ASN A 112 -9.80 5.06 -4.95
CA ASN A 112 -10.47 6.34 -5.25
C ASN A 112 -11.70 6.56 -4.36
N SER A 113 -12.44 5.53 -4.04
CA SER A 113 -13.55 5.58 -3.10
C SER A 113 -13.07 5.83 -1.66
N THR A 114 -12.06 5.11 -1.23
CA THR A 114 -11.47 5.22 0.11
C THR A 114 -10.81 6.58 0.35
N ALA A 115 -10.14 7.14 -0.66
CA ALA A 115 -9.49 8.45 -0.60
C ALA A 115 -10.48 9.61 -0.37
N LYS A 116 -11.77 9.41 -0.64
CA LYS A 116 -12.82 10.40 -0.40
C LYS A 116 -13.33 10.42 1.04
N THR A 117 -12.96 9.46 1.85
CA THR A 117 -13.37 9.41 3.27
C THR A 117 -12.80 10.59 4.06
N PRO A 118 -13.50 11.06 5.11
CA PRO A 118 -13.05 12.20 5.91
C PRO A 118 -11.65 12.01 6.49
N ALA A 119 -11.32 10.82 6.98
CA ALA A 119 -10.01 10.52 7.55
C ALA A 119 -8.88 10.66 6.52
N MET A 120 -9.06 10.12 5.32
CA MET A 120 -8.06 10.24 4.25
C MET A 120 -7.89 11.68 3.76
N LYS A 121 -8.98 12.43 3.66
CA LYS A 121 -8.93 13.85 3.30
C LYS A 121 -8.25 14.72 4.35
N ALA A 122 -8.39 14.37 5.62
CA ALA A 122 -7.78 15.11 6.72
C ALA A 122 -6.26 14.86 6.86
N THR A 123 -5.75 13.81 6.25
CA THR A 123 -4.35 13.38 6.36
C THR A 123 -3.67 13.23 4.98
N PRO A 124 -3.69 14.27 4.13
CA PRO A 124 -2.99 14.19 2.85
C PRO A 124 -1.46 14.14 3.07
N PRO A 125 -0.71 13.53 2.15
CA PRO A 125 0.75 13.67 2.18
C PRO A 125 1.14 15.15 2.05
N PRO A 126 2.31 15.56 2.57
CA PRO A 126 2.80 16.91 2.38
C PRO A 126 2.96 17.23 0.90
N ALA A 127 2.92 18.51 0.56
CA ALA A 127 3.20 18.95 -0.80
C ALA A 127 4.60 18.47 -1.23
N ALA A 128 4.70 18.00 -2.47
CA ALA A 128 5.96 17.50 -3.03
C ALA A 128 6.94 18.64 -3.31
#